data_73311760f8e3203ac463b3f42af4458d
#
_entry.id   73311760f8e3203ac463b3f42af4458d
#
_cell.length_a   1.000
_cell.length_b   1.000
_cell.length_c   1.000
_cell.angle_alpha   90.00
_cell.angle_beta   90.00
_cell.angle_gamma   90.00
#
_symmetry.space_group_name_H-M   'P 1'
#
loop_
_entity.id
_entity.type
_entity.pdbx_description
1 polymer ?
#
loop_
_entity_poly.entity_id
_entity_poly.type
_entity_poly.pdbx_seq_one_letter_code
_entity_poly.pdbx_strand_id
1 'polypeptide(L)'
;MQEMSTAVQYSLPIKIFILNNEYMGMVRQWQELLHDKNYSESYTAALPDFVQMAEAYGCVGIRAKTPEELDDKIIEMLNTDRPVIFDCLVDKQENCFPMIPSGKPHNQMILGPKDKEQNKITGKGRTLV
;
A
#
# COMPACT_ATOMS: atom_id res chain seq x y z
N MET A 1 1.95 5.42 15.45
CA MET A 1 2.90 4.55 16.21
C MET A 1 2.73 4.68 17.72
N GLN A 2 2.68 5.89 18.26
CA GLN A 2 2.51 6.14 19.72
C GLN A 2 1.28 5.45 20.29
N GLU A 3 0.20 5.42 19.53
CA GLU A 3 -1.09 4.80 19.88
C GLU A 3 -0.99 3.29 20.13
N MET A 4 0.04 2.63 19.59
CA MET A 4 0.28 1.20 19.83
C MET A 4 0.60 0.90 21.29
N SER A 5 1.37 1.76 21.94
CA SER A 5 1.62 1.63 23.39
C SER A 5 0.33 1.70 24.18
N THR A 6 -0.57 2.62 23.81
CA THR A 6 -1.90 2.75 24.43
C THR A 6 -2.74 1.50 24.19
N ALA A 7 -2.77 0.98 22.97
CA ALA A 7 -3.51 -0.22 22.63
C ALA A 7 -3.04 -1.44 23.44
N VAL A 8 -1.74 -1.59 23.62
CA VAL A 8 -1.16 -2.65 24.45
C VAL A 8 -1.50 -2.45 25.92
N GLN A 9 -1.31 -1.23 26.44
CA GLN A 9 -1.58 -0.91 27.84
C GLN A 9 -3.04 -1.23 28.25
N TYR A 10 -3.99 -0.97 27.37
CA TYR A 10 -5.42 -1.18 27.63
C TYR A 10 -5.96 -2.48 27.03
N SER A 11 -5.08 -3.35 26.52
CA SER A 11 -5.45 -4.64 25.91
C SER A 11 -6.51 -4.52 24.81
N LEU A 12 -6.42 -3.49 23.98
CA LEU A 12 -7.36 -3.25 22.89
C LEU A 12 -7.03 -4.19 21.72
N PRO A 13 -7.93 -5.08 21.27
CA PRO A 13 -7.64 -6.07 20.24
C PRO A 13 -7.72 -5.48 18.83
N ILE A 14 -7.06 -4.34 18.61
CA ILE A 14 -7.03 -3.70 17.28
C ILE A 14 -6.19 -4.49 16.30
N LYS A 15 -6.57 -4.42 15.02
CA LYS A 15 -5.88 -5.09 13.92
C LYS A 15 -5.41 -4.05 12.92
N ILE A 16 -4.10 -3.98 12.70
CA ILE A 16 -3.50 -3.12 11.69
C ILE A 16 -3.04 -4.02 10.56
N PHE A 17 -3.64 -3.85 9.39
CA PHE A 17 -3.31 -4.61 8.19
C PHE A 17 -2.54 -3.71 7.22
N ILE A 18 -1.28 -4.06 6.93
CA ILE A 18 -0.40 -3.32 6.03
C ILE A 18 -0.34 -4.07 4.70
N LEU A 19 -0.81 -3.43 3.63
CA LEU A 19 -0.57 -3.89 2.26
C LEU A 19 0.81 -3.38 1.82
N ASN A 20 1.81 -4.22 2.03
CA ASN A 20 3.21 -3.84 1.86
C ASN A 20 3.69 -4.14 0.44
N ASN A 21 3.68 -3.14 -0.42
CA ASN A 21 4.23 -3.18 -1.77
C ASN A 21 5.65 -2.63 -1.88
N GLU A 22 6.27 -2.23 -0.77
CA GLU A 22 7.61 -1.63 -0.71
C GLU A 22 7.78 -0.33 -1.52
N TYR A 23 6.68 0.27 -1.94
CA TYR A 23 6.69 1.50 -2.72
C TYR A 23 5.77 2.56 -2.14
N MET A 24 6.07 3.80 -2.44
CA MET A 24 5.09 4.88 -2.41
C MET A 24 4.18 4.69 -3.63
N GLY A 25 3.20 3.79 -3.51
CA GLY A 25 2.49 3.18 -4.64
C GLY A 25 1.87 4.17 -5.60
N MET A 26 1.17 5.22 -5.10
CA MET A 26 0.57 6.23 -5.97
C MET A 26 1.64 7.08 -6.67
N VAL A 27 2.74 7.40 -6.01
CA VAL A 27 3.87 8.13 -6.63
C VAL A 27 4.46 7.30 -7.77
N ARG A 28 4.74 6.01 -7.53
CA ARG A 28 5.23 5.09 -8.55
C ARG A 28 4.27 4.98 -9.74
N GLN A 29 2.96 4.86 -9.47
CA GLN A 29 1.92 4.75 -10.51
C GLN A 29 1.91 5.98 -11.42
N TRP A 30 2.04 7.17 -10.86
CA TRP A 30 2.13 8.41 -11.64
C TRP A 30 3.41 8.46 -12.48
N GLN A 31 4.54 8.07 -11.90
CA GLN A 31 5.80 7.97 -12.64
C GLN A 31 5.69 6.99 -13.80
N GLU A 32 5.02 5.86 -13.59
CA GLU A 32 4.82 4.85 -14.62
C GLU A 32 3.88 5.33 -15.74
N LEU A 33 2.68 5.79 -15.38
CA LEU A 33 1.62 6.04 -16.34
C LEU A 33 1.70 7.42 -17.00
N LEU A 34 2.23 8.43 -16.29
CA LEU A 34 2.14 9.83 -16.69
C LEU A 34 3.50 10.48 -16.96
N HIS A 35 4.60 9.87 -16.53
CA HIS A 35 5.95 10.41 -16.65
C HIS A 35 6.93 9.43 -17.32
N ASP A 36 6.46 8.69 -18.32
CA ASP A 36 7.29 7.83 -19.20
C ASP A 36 8.18 6.83 -18.41
N LYS A 37 7.69 6.34 -17.26
CA LYS A 37 8.42 5.43 -16.35
C LYS A 37 9.72 6.01 -15.78
N ASN A 38 9.80 7.32 -15.67
CA ASN A 38 10.91 7.99 -14.99
C ASN A 38 10.74 7.86 -13.47
N TYR A 39 11.15 6.71 -12.94
CA TYR A 39 11.08 6.42 -11.51
C TYR A 39 12.14 7.21 -10.75
N SER A 40 11.72 7.86 -9.66
CA SER A 40 12.62 8.59 -8.76
C SER A 40 12.09 8.51 -7.34
N GLU A 41 12.92 7.98 -6.43
CA GLU A 41 12.70 7.95 -4.97
C GLU A 41 11.33 7.41 -4.51
N SER A 42 10.65 6.59 -5.32
CA SER A 42 9.38 5.97 -4.96
C SER A 42 9.51 4.58 -4.32
N TYR A 43 10.68 3.96 -4.45
CA TYR A 43 11.01 2.69 -3.79
C TYR A 43 11.50 2.92 -2.37
N THR A 44 10.93 2.20 -1.41
CA THR A 44 11.28 2.31 0.01
C THR A 44 12.25 1.20 0.41
N ALA A 45 13.53 1.34 0.03
CA ALA A 45 14.56 0.33 0.27
C ALA A 45 14.85 0.04 1.76
N ALA A 46 14.53 0.99 2.64
CA ALA A 46 14.83 0.92 4.07
C ALA A 46 13.55 0.84 4.93
N LEU A 47 12.59 0.01 4.52
CA LEU A 47 11.41 -0.26 5.36
C LEU A 47 11.83 -0.97 6.66
N PRO A 48 11.19 -0.62 7.79
CA PRO A 48 11.37 -1.39 9.02
C PRO A 48 10.79 -2.80 8.85
N ASP A 49 11.31 -3.74 9.65
CA ASP A 49 10.63 -5.02 9.81
C ASP A 49 9.38 -4.81 10.68
N PHE A 50 8.20 -4.84 10.06
CA PHE A 50 6.93 -4.56 10.75
C PHE A 50 6.58 -5.62 11.79
N VAL A 51 7.05 -6.85 11.65
CA VAL A 51 6.85 -7.90 12.66
C VAL A 51 7.68 -7.59 13.90
N GLN A 52 8.97 -7.32 13.72
CA GLN A 52 9.85 -6.94 14.85
C GLN A 52 9.37 -5.64 15.51
N MET A 53 8.89 -4.69 14.72
CA MET A 53 8.31 -3.46 15.23
C MET A 53 7.07 -3.73 16.08
N ALA A 54 6.17 -4.61 15.64
CA ALA A 54 5.01 -5.02 16.43
C ALA A 54 5.43 -5.61 17.77
N GLU A 55 6.38 -6.52 17.77
CA GLU A 55 6.93 -7.17 18.97
C GLU A 55 7.55 -6.16 19.93
N ALA A 56 8.31 -5.19 19.41
CA ALA A 56 8.91 -4.12 20.22
C ALA A 56 7.87 -3.26 20.96
N TYR A 57 6.67 -3.10 20.42
CA TYR A 57 5.53 -2.44 21.06
C TYR A 57 4.73 -3.37 21.98
N GLY A 58 5.02 -4.67 22.02
CA GLY A 58 4.24 -5.66 22.76
C GLY A 58 2.97 -6.13 22.00
N CYS A 59 2.87 -5.82 20.71
CA CYS A 59 1.83 -6.33 19.83
C CYS A 59 2.20 -7.73 19.29
N VAL A 60 1.26 -8.39 18.62
CA VAL A 60 1.55 -9.58 17.83
C VAL A 60 1.89 -9.15 16.41
N GLY A 61 3.04 -9.60 15.90
CA GLY A 61 3.44 -9.40 14.51
C GLY A 61 3.12 -10.63 13.68
N ILE A 62 2.44 -10.44 12.56
CA ILE A 62 2.12 -11.51 11.60
C ILE A 62 2.60 -11.07 10.21
N ARG A 63 3.13 -12.00 9.42
CA ARG A 63 3.50 -11.73 8.02
C ARG A 63 2.97 -12.83 7.12
N ALA A 64 2.38 -12.43 5.99
CA ALA A 64 2.06 -13.30 4.87
C ALA A 64 2.93 -12.90 3.66
N LYS A 65 3.58 -13.89 3.04
CA LYS A 65 4.47 -13.71 1.89
C LYS A 65 3.89 -14.25 0.60
N THR A 66 2.97 -15.19 0.71
CA THR A 66 2.35 -15.87 -0.43
C THR A 66 0.83 -15.90 -0.28
N PRO A 67 0.09 -16.01 -1.41
CA PRO A 67 -1.36 -16.13 -1.35
C PRO A 67 -1.86 -17.36 -0.56
N GLU A 68 -1.09 -18.45 -0.57
CA GLU A 68 -1.46 -19.72 0.10
C GLU A 68 -1.48 -19.57 1.63
N GLU A 69 -0.66 -18.68 2.16
CA GLU A 69 -0.60 -18.41 3.61
C GLU A 69 -1.70 -17.46 4.09
N LEU A 70 -2.31 -16.71 3.16
CA LEU A 70 -3.09 -15.53 3.49
C LEU A 70 -4.31 -15.83 4.35
N ASP A 71 -5.10 -16.81 3.98
CA ASP A 71 -6.35 -17.14 4.67
C ASP A 71 -6.09 -17.57 6.12
N ASP A 72 -5.13 -18.47 6.33
CA ASP A 72 -4.76 -18.96 7.66
C ASP A 72 -4.22 -17.81 8.53
N LYS A 73 -3.40 -16.94 7.96
CA LYS A 73 -2.83 -15.77 8.65
C LYS A 73 -3.88 -14.71 8.99
N ILE A 74 -4.89 -14.50 8.15
CA ILE A 74 -6.03 -13.63 8.46
C ILE A 74 -6.84 -14.22 9.61
N ILE A 75 -7.11 -15.51 9.61
CA ILE A 75 -7.83 -16.18 10.69
C ILE A 75 -7.04 -16.07 12.01
N GLU A 76 -5.72 -16.30 11.97
CA GLU A 76 -4.82 -16.11 13.11
C GLU A 76 -4.94 -14.68 13.67
N MET A 77 -4.87 -13.66 12.79
CA MET A 77 -5.02 -12.25 13.17
C MET A 77 -6.37 -11.98 13.85
N LEU A 78 -7.47 -12.47 13.27
CA LEU A 78 -8.82 -12.20 13.76
C LEU A 78 -9.07 -12.86 15.12
N ASN A 79 -8.53 -14.06 15.35
CA ASN A 79 -8.69 -14.82 16.59
C ASN A 79 -7.73 -14.38 17.71
N THR A 80 -6.82 -13.49 17.45
CA THR A 80 -5.88 -12.97 18.46
C THR A 80 -6.52 -11.88 19.29
N ASP A 81 -6.61 -12.04 20.62
CA ASP A 81 -7.21 -11.07 21.55
C ASP A 81 -6.26 -9.91 21.94
N ARG A 82 -5.19 -9.73 21.21
CA ARG A 82 -4.17 -8.69 21.41
C ARG A 82 -4.11 -7.76 20.20
N PRO A 83 -3.51 -6.57 20.35
CA PRO A 83 -3.17 -5.74 19.18
C PRO A 83 -2.29 -6.52 18.21
N VAL A 84 -2.61 -6.47 16.92
CA VAL A 84 -1.86 -7.15 15.86
C VAL A 84 -1.42 -6.15 14.81
N ILE A 85 -0.18 -6.28 14.34
CA ILE A 85 0.29 -5.69 13.08
C ILE A 85 0.51 -6.82 12.10
N PHE A 86 -0.23 -6.79 11.00
CA PHE A 86 -0.15 -7.78 9.93
C PHE A 86 0.52 -7.17 8.70
N ASP A 87 1.69 -7.67 8.36
CA ASP A 87 2.48 -7.28 7.19
C ASP A 87 2.19 -8.22 6.02
N CYS A 88 1.30 -7.79 5.13
CA CYS A 88 0.93 -8.53 3.95
C CYS A 88 1.76 -8.07 2.75
N LEU A 89 2.71 -8.91 2.32
CA LEU A 89 3.50 -8.61 1.12
C LEU A 89 2.63 -8.76 -0.12
N VAL A 90 2.50 -7.69 -0.89
CA VAL A 90 1.70 -7.65 -2.11
C VAL A 90 2.55 -7.30 -3.33
N ASP A 91 1.97 -7.43 -4.53
CA ASP A 91 2.67 -7.08 -5.77
C ASP A 91 3.14 -5.62 -5.74
N LYS A 92 4.40 -5.43 -6.13
CA LYS A 92 5.08 -4.14 -6.09
C LYS A 92 4.67 -3.20 -7.24
N GLN A 93 4.14 -3.77 -8.31
CA GLN A 93 3.89 -3.03 -9.55
C GLN A 93 2.40 -2.87 -9.87
N GLU A 94 1.51 -3.43 -9.04
CA GLU A 94 0.09 -3.30 -9.26
C GLU A 94 -0.36 -1.83 -9.17
N ASN A 95 -1.17 -1.41 -10.13
CA ASN A 95 -1.69 -0.06 -10.23
C ASN A 95 -3.15 -0.01 -9.80
N CYS A 96 -3.57 1.12 -9.23
CA CYS A 96 -4.96 1.36 -8.86
C CYS A 96 -5.75 1.88 -10.07
N PHE A 97 -6.77 1.14 -10.49
CA PHE A 97 -7.72 1.54 -11.52
C PHE A 97 -9.15 1.47 -10.99
N PRO A 98 -10.09 2.29 -11.50
CA PRO A 98 -9.89 3.34 -12.51
C PRO A 98 -9.13 4.56 -11.99
N MET A 99 -8.45 5.29 -12.88
CA MET A 99 -7.68 6.48 -12.54
C MET A 99 -8.04 7.63 -13.50
N ILE A 100 -8.22 8.83 -12.96
CA ILE A 100 -8.43 10.04 -13.77
C ILE A 100 -7.08 10.76 -13.92
N PRO A 101 -6.49 10.83 -15.13
CA PRO A 101 -5.26 11.58 -15.34
C PRO A 101 -5.46 13.06 -15.07
N SER A 102 -4.40 13.73 -14.61
CA SER A 102 -4.43 15.17 -14.35
C SER A 102 -4.90 15.95 -15.59
N GLY A 103 -5.85 16.86 -15.38
CA GLY A 103 -6.44 17.67 -16.45
C GLY A 103 -7.47 16.96 -17.34
N LYS A 104 -7.85 15.72 -17.05
CA LYS A 104 -8.89 14.98 -17.76
C LYS A 104 -10.22 14.99 -17.01
N PRO A 105 -11.36 14.98 -17.72
CA PRO A 105 -12.67 14.80 -17.10
C PRO A 105 -12.92 13.33 -16.72
N HIS A 106 -13.93 13.08 -15.86
CA HIS A 106 -14.27 11.75 -15.35
C HIS A 106 -14.59 10.72 -16.44
N ASN A 107 -15.18 11.16 -17.54
CA ASN A 107 -15.50 10.28 -18.69
C ASN A 107 -14.27 9.89 -19.52
N GLN A 108 -13.08 10.36 -19.17
CA GLN A 108 -11.81 10.00 -19.80
C GLN A 108 -10.86 9.34 -18.79
N MET A 109 -11.40 8.59 -17.82
CA MET A 109 -10.60 7.84 -16.88
C MET A 109 -9.91 6.65 -17.56
N ILE A 110 -8.75 6.30 -17.03
CA ILE A 110 -8.02 5.07 -17.39
C ILE A 110 -8.68 3.92 -16.62
N LEU A 111 -9.24 2.96 -17.33
CA LEU A 111 -9.96 1.82 -16.74
C LEU A 111 -9.04 0.63 -16.46
N GLY A 112 -7.86 0.59 -17.08
CA GLY A 112 -6.92 -0.51 -16.90
C GLY A 112 -5.63 -0.32 -17.69
N PRO A 113 -4.68 -1.26 -17.57
CA PRO A 113 -3.34 -1.14 -18.17
C PRO A 113 -3.32 -1.12 -19.70
N LYS A 114 -4.44 -1.48 -20.34
CA LYS A 114 -4.57 -1.51 -21.82
C LYS A 114 -5.02 -0.18 -22.42
N ASP A 115 -5.46 0.78 -21.63
CA ASP A 115 -5.97 2.08 -22.08
C ASP A 115 -4.84 3.06 -22.41
N LYS A 116 -3.97 2.69 -23.35
CA LYS A 116 -2.75 3.44 -23.66
C LYS A 116 -2.98 4.86 -24.21
N GLU A 117 -4.11 5.10 -24.88
CA GLU A 117 -4.41 6.42 -25.48
C GLU A 117 -4.83 7.45 -24.42
N GLN A 118 -5.36 7.02 -23.31
CA GLN A 118 -5.83 7.89 -22.23
C GLN A 118 -4.74 8.26 -21.21
N ASN A 119 -3.59 7.60 -21.27
CA ASN A 119 -2.49 7.77 -20.33
C ASN A 119 -1.66 9.04 -20.52
N LYS A 120 -2.01 9.90 -21.49
CA LYS A 120 -1.25 11.13 -21.74
C LYS A 120 -1.79 12.30 -20.92
N ILE A 121 -0.94 12.89 -20.10
CA ILE A 121 -1.25 14.15 -19.41
C ILE A 121 -1.46 15.23 -20.47
N THR A 122 -2.55 15.99 -20.35
CA THR A 122 -2.76 17.17 -21.20
C THR A 122 -1.76 18.27 -20.84
N GLY A 123 -1.49 19.20 -21.79
CA GLY A 123 -0.64 20.38 -21.50
C GLY A 123 -1.11 21.13 -20.25
N LYS A 124 -2.42 21.24 -20.04
CA LYS A 124 -3.02 21.84 -18.84
C LYS A 124 -2.76 21.00 -17.58
N GLY A 125 -2.78 19.68 -17.69
CA GLY A 125 -2.45 18.78 -16.58
C GLY A 125 -1.00 18.89 -16.13
N ARG A 126 -0.05 19.13 -17.05
CA ARG A 126 1.38 19.33 -16.73
C ARG A 126 1.68 20.57 -15.89
N THR A 127 0.82 21.57 -15.93
CA THR A 127 0.98 22.77 -15.11
C THR A 127 0.40 22.62 -13.70
N LEU A 128 -0.30 21.53 -13.42
CA LEU A 128 -0.94 21.25 -12.13
C LEU A 128 -0.17 20.20 -11.30
N VAL A 129 0.92 19.64 -11.85
CA VAL A 129 1.71 18.58 -11.21
C VAL A 129 3.12 19.09 -10.88
#